data_fdf1cb778126e3bac370faf5ffad4f0a
#
_entry.id   fdf1cb778126e3bac370faf5ffad4f0a
#
_cell.length_a   1.000
_cell.length_b   1.000
_cell.length_c   1.000
_cell.angle_alpha   90.00
_cell.angle_beta   90.00
_cell.angle_gamma   90.00
#
_symmetry.space_group_name_H-M   'P 1'
#
loop_
_entity.id
_entity.type
_entity.pdbx_description
1 polymer ?
#
loop_
_entity_poly.entity_id
_entity_poly.type
_entity_poly.pdbx_seq_one_letter_code
_entity_poly.pdbx_strand_id
1 'polypeptide(L)'
;MTTHTTLPTASPTDARATSILAPPYRATTLGMVALVALNAFESLAVAAAMPTVARELNGLPLYALAFGGTLATSVVGMTAAGRWSDRRGPAGALGAGLLCFVLGLVIAGLAPDMPLLIAGRLLQGLGAGGYSVALYVIVGRLYPEALRPRVFAAFSAGWVVPSLIGPGISGLIVQDAGWRWVFLSVPLLAIPAGLMLLPALRGRDWATQAALPGKDALGWAIGAALGVLGVYVGGQLHGLPAVLAMAPALAVTGVCAWHLLPAGTLRLARGLPSVIALRGIAAAAFFGFEAFLPLLLSRERGLSPLLAGIALSVGALGWFSGSWYQGHSTAGWSRPRLLKTGAVLMSAGIVISAGAIWPAVPVPAAIAGWAVTGLGMGLLYPSLSVLTLSLSPPAEQGANSSALQLSEAIAVAGALAVAGALFAALLGSATPLAYASVFALAWVLALSSFWVAHRV
;
A
#
# COMPACT_ATOMS: atom_id res chain seq x y z
N MET A 1 25.17 -1.38 57.76
CA MET A 1 23.81 -0.95 57.46
C MET A 1 23.67 -1.05 55.96
N THR A 2 23.16 -2.17 55.47
CA THR A 2 22.94 -2.44 54.04
C THR A 2 21.48 -2.13 53.74
N THR A 3 21.24 -1.06 53.00
CA THR A 3 19.91 -0.67 52.51
C THR A 3 19.52 -1.56 51.34
N HIS A 4 18.61 -2.52 51.57
CA HIS A 4 17.92 -3.25 50.54
C HIS A 4 16.95 -2.32 49.79
N THR A 5 17.32 -1.89 48.60
CA THR A 5 16.40 -1.23 47.64
C THR A 5 15.46 -2.30 47.08
N THR A 6 14.24 -2.35 47.59
CA THR A 6 13.17 -3.20 47.00
C THR A 6 12.76 -2.60 45.66
N LEU A 7 12.97 -3.37 44.56
CA LEU A 7 12.38 -3.08 43.27
C LEU A 7 10.85 -3.02 43.40
N PRO A 8 10.16 -2.08 42.73
CA PRO A 8 8.72 -2.03 42.75
C PRO A 8 8.14 -3.31 42.14
N THR A 9 7.39 -4.05 42.92
CA THR A 9 6.62 -5.21 42.47
C THR A 9 5.60 -4.75 41.43
N ALA A 10 5.65 -5.29 40.22
CA ALA A 10 4.65 -5.08 39.18
C ALA A 10 3.25 -5.37 39.74
N SER A 11 2.30 -4.51 39.50
CA SER A 11 0.95 -4.64 39.99
C SER A 11 0.28 -5.90 39.43
N PRO A 12 -0.56 -6.61 40.20
CA PRO A 12 -1.20 -7.88 39.81
C PRO A 12 -2.08 -7.82 38.56
N THR A 13 -2.38 -6.62 38.07
CA THR A 13 -3.20 -6.38 36.87
C THR A 13 -2.47 -6.67 35.55
N ASP A 14 -1.12 -6.61 35.54
CA ASP A 14 -0.35 -6.84 34.30
C ASP A 14 -0.16 -8.33 33.95
N ALA A 15 -0.35 -9.23 34.92
CA ALA A 15 -0.14 -10.67 34.74
C ALA A 15 -1.31 -11.41 34.04
N ARG A 16 -2.45 -10.76 33.77
CA ARG A 16 -3.68 -11.41 33.26
C ARG A 16 -4.01 -11.15 31.79
N ALA A 17 -3.29 -10.34 31.07
CA ALA A 17 -3.56 -10.08 29.66
C ALA A 17 -2.82 -11.10 28.76
N THR A 18 -3.33 -12.33 28.70
CA THR A 18 -2.75 -13.39 27.86
C THR A 18 -3.22 -13.33 26.40
N SER A 19 -4.23 -12.51 26.07
CA SER A 19 -4.86 -12.45 24.76
C SER A 19 -5.17 -11.03 24.30
N ILE A 20 -4.97 -10.75 23.01
CA ILE A 20 -5.40 -9.50 22.34
C ILE A 20 -6.94 -9.34 22.30
N LEU A 21 -7.68 -10.42 22.55
CA LEU A 21 -9.14 -10.45 22.66
C LEU A 21 -9.64 -10.48 24.12
N ALA A 22 -8.75 -10.26 25.10
CA ALA A 22 -9.17 -10.05 26.49
C ALA A 22 -10.07 -8.79 26.62
N PRO A 23 -10.99 -8.74 27.60
CA PRO A 23 -11.96 -7.64 27.74
C PRO A 23 -11.41 -6.23 27.56
N PRO A 24 -10.24 -5.85 28.13
CA PRO A 24 -9.73 -4.48 28.00
C PRO A 24 -9.26 -4.14 26.57
N TYR A 25 -8.94 -5.13 25.73
CA TYR A 25 -8.40 -4.92 24.39
C TYR A 25 -9.38 -5.31 23.27
N ARG A 26 -10.40 -6.12 23.55
CA ARG A 26 -11.25 -6.77 22.54
C ARG A 26 -11.86 -5.78 21.54
N ALA A 27 -12.54 -4.75 22.04
CA ALA A 27 -13.18 -3.76 21.16
C ALA A 27 -12.15 -3.02 20.30
N THR A 28 -11.04 -2.60 20.90
CA THR A 28 -9.96 -1.88 20.21
C THR A 28 -9.30 -2.78 19.16
N THR A 29 -8.97 -4.04 19.50
CA THR A 29 -8.36 -4.99 18.56
C THR A 29 -9.29 -5.23 17.38
N LEU A 30 -10.58 -5.53 17.63
CA LEU A 30 -11.55 -5.78 16.56
C LEU A 30 -11.75 -4.55 15.67
N GLY A 31 -11.87 -3.35 16.26
CA GLY A 31 -11.99 -2.10 15.51
C GLY A 31 -10.76 -1.81 14.65
N MET A 32 -9.55 -2.00 15.18
CA MET A 32 -8.31 -1.80 14.42
C MET A 32 -8.19 -2.80 13.26
N VAL A 33 -8.42 -4.10 13.53
CA VAL A 33 -8.36 -5.15 12.50
C VAL A 33 -9.43 -4.90 11.42
N ALA A 34 -10.63 -4.49 11.82
CA ALA A 34 -11.70 -4.15 10.87
C ALA A 34 -11.30 -2.95 9.99
N LEU A 35 -10.72 -1.88 10.54
CA LEU A 35 -10.24 -0.75 9.74
C LEU A 35 -9.12 -1.16 8.77
N VAL A 36 -8.18 -2.00 9.21
CA VAL A 36 -7.13 -2.55 8.33
C VAL A 36 -7.73 -3.40 7.22
N ALA A 37 -8.68 -4.27 7.54
CA ALA A 37 -9.34 -5.13 6.57
C ALA A 37 -10.20 -4.34 5.56
N LEU A 38 -10.86 -3.27 6.01
CA LEU A 38 -11.62 -2.38 5.14
C LEU A 38 -10.72 -1.57 4.19
N ASN A 39 -9.56 -1.13 4.68
CA ASN A 39 -8.57 -0.48 3.82
C ASN A 39 -8.02 -1.45 2.76
N ALA A 40 -7.75 -2.69 3.16
CA ALA A 40 -7.30 -3.73 2.24
C ALA A 40 -8.38 -4.07 1.20
N PHE A 41 -9.63 -4.24 1.65
CA PHE A 41 -10.77 -4.48 0.77
C PHE A 41 -10.92 -3.35 -0.25
N GLU A 42 -10.94 -2.11 0.22
CA GLU A 42 -11.11 -0.94 -0.65
C GLU A 42 -9.99 -0.84 -1.70
N SER A 43 -8.74 -0.99 -1.29
CA SER A 43 -7.60 -0.90 -2.20
C SER A 43 -7.69 -1.92 -3.35
N LEU A 44 -8.11 -3.14 -3.05
CA LEU A 44 -8.23 -4.24 -4.01
C LEU A 44 -9.54 -4.17 -4.81
N ALA A 45 -10.62 -3.75 -4.16
CA ALA A 45 -11.95 -3.62 -4.76
C ALA A 45 -11.95 -2.53 -5.84
N VAL A 46 -11.26 -1.42 -5.57
CA VAL A 46 -11.11 -0.34 -6.55
C VAL A 46 -10.38 -0.81 -7.81
N ALA A 47 -9.35 -1.65 -7.68
CA ALA A 47 -8.63 -2.18 -8.84
C ALA A 47 -9.57 -2.96 -9.79
N ALA A 48 -10.52 -3.72 -9.24
CA ALA A 48 -11.51 -4.45 -10.04
C ALA A 48 -12.61 -3.53 -10.62
N ALA A 49 -12.99 -2.45 -9.90
CA ALA A 49 -14.04 -1.53 -10.32
C ALA A 49 -13.58 -0.49 -11.35
N MET A 50 -12.32 -0.07 -11.29
CA MET A 50 -11.79 1.06 -12.07
C MET A 50 -11.94 0.96 -13.59
N PRO A 51 -11.87 -0.21 -14.25
CA PRO A 51 -12.15 -0.30 -15.68
C PRO A 51 -13.56 0.19 -16.06
N THR A 52 -14.57 -0.17 -15.26
CA THR A 52 -15.95 0.28 -15.44
C THR A 52 -16.09 1.77 -15.14
N VAL A 53 -15.49 2.24 -14.04
CA VAL A 53 -15.46 3.66 -13.67
C VAL A 53 -14.85 4.51 -14.78
N ALA A 54 -13.68 4.12 -15.29
CA ALA A 54 -12.98 4.85 -16.34
C ALA A 54 -13.77 4.93 -17.65
N ARG A 55 -14.54 3.87 -17.96
CA ARG A 55 -15.41 3.84 -19.12
C ARG A 55 -16.62 4.78 -18.94
N GLU A 56 -17.32 4.70 -17.80
CA GLU A 56 -18.53 5.48 -17.55
C GLU A 56 -18.25 6.97 -17.36
N LEU A 57 -17.12 7.32 -16.73
CA LEU A 57 -16.72 8.70 -16.51
C LEU A 57 -15.80 9.28 -17.61
N ASN A 58 -15.57 8.53 -18.70
CA ASN A 58 -14.64 8.91 -19.79
C ASN A 58 -13.24 9.30 -19.26
N GLY A 59 -12.81 8.66 -18.17
CA GLY A 59 -11.64 9.03 -17.37
C GLY A 59 -10.36 8.22 -17.66
N LEU A 60 -10.27 7.55 -18.81
CA LEU A 60 -9.15 6.65 -19.12
C LEU A 60 -7.76 7.32 -19.06
N PRO A 61 -7.56 8.59 -19.52
CA PRO A 61 -6.27 9.27 -19.38
C PRO A 61 -5.85 9.48 -17.92
N LEU A 62 -6.82 9.61 -17.01
CA LEU A 62 -6.59 9.83 -15.58
C LEU A 62 -6.64 8.53 -14.76
N TYR A 63 -6.74 7.37 -15.41
CA TYR A 63 -6.90 6.05 -14.78
C TYR A 63 -5.85 5.77 -13.69
N ALA A 64 -4.58 5.95 -14.02
CA ALA A 64 -3.49 5.67 -13.09
C ALA A 64 -3.45 6.65 -11.91
N LEU A 65 -3.92 7.90 -12.09
CA LEU A 65 -3.99 8.90 -11.03
C LEU A 65 -4.95 8.50 -9.91
N ALA A 66 -6.03 7.77 -10.23
CA ALA A 66 -6.96 7.26 -9.23
C ALA A 66 -6.31 6.27 -8.24
N PHE A 67 -5.21 5.61 -8.61
CA PHE A 67 -4.41 4.74 -7.73
C PHE A 67 -3.23 5.49 -7.12
N GLY A 68 -2.36 6.02 -7.95
CA GLY A 68 -1.11 6.63 -7.51
C GLY A 68 -1.31 7.93 -6.74
N GLY A 69 -2.35 8.70 -7.04
CA GLY A 69 -2.71 9.92 -6.31
C GLY A 69 -3.06 9.63 -4.85
N THR A 70 -3.82 8.55 -4.59
CA THR A 70 -4.16 8.09 -3.24
C THR A 70 -2.90 7.74 -2.44
N LEU A 71 -1.96 7.02 -3.05
CA LEU A 71 -0.69 6.67 -2.41
C LEU A 71 0.18 7.90 -2.17
N ALA A 72 0.24 8.84 -3.11
CA ALA A 72 1.00 10.07 -2.96
C ALA A 72 0.50 10.89 -1.76
N THR A 73 -0.81 11.08 -1.63
CA THR A 73 -1.39 11.82 -0.50
C THR A 73 -1.32 11.05 0.81
N SER A 74 -1.27 9.70 0.78
CA SER A 74 -1.10 8.90 1.99
C SER A 74 0.26 9.17 2.68
N VAL A 75 1.31 9.46 1.92
CA VAL A 75 2.62 9.88 2.46
C VAL A 75 2.50 11.14 3.33
N VAL A 76 1.71 12.12 2.86
CA VAL A 76 1.42 13.34 3.61
C VAL A 76 0.63 13.01 4.88
N GLY A 77 -0.41 12.19 4.74
CA GLY A 77 -1.23 11.73 5.86
C GLY A 77 -0.43 11.01 6.93
N MET A 78 0.43 10.06 6.55
CA MET A 78 1.32 9.33 7.45
C MET A 78 2.23 10.28 8.23
N THR A 79 2.88 11.21 7.53
CA THR A 79 3.83 12.15 8.12
C THR A 79 3.14 13.14 9.06
N ALA A 80 1.98 13.66 8.67
CA ALA A 80 1.19 14.57 9.48
C ALA A 80 0.66 13.90 10.76
N ALA A 81 0.12 12.67 10.62
CA ALA A 81 -0.44 11.91 11.74
C ALA A 81 0.63 11.46 12.74
N GLY A 82 1.83 11.10 12.27
CA GLY A 82 2.96 10.78 13.13
C GLY A 82 3.28 11.97 14.04
N ARG A 83 3.50 13.15 13.47
CA ARG A 83 3.78 14.39 14.22
C ARG A 83 2.63 14.79 15.17
N TRP A 84 1.39 14.62 14.72
CA TRP A 84 0.22 14.91 15.58
C TRP A 84 0.17 13.94 16.75
N SER A 85 0.34 12.64 16.48
CA SER A 85 0.31 11.59 17.51
C SER A 85 1.41 11.75 18.55
N ASP A 86 2.60 12.21 18.15
CA ASP A 86 3.71 12.47 19.07
C ASP A 86 3.42 13.65 20.00
N ARG A 87 2.75 14.70 19.50
CA ARG A 87 2.47 15.91 20.28
C ARG A 87 1.22 15.82 21.14
N ARG A 88 0.14 15.26 20.61
CA ARG A 88 -1.21 15.32 21.21
C ARG A 88 -1.85 13.94 21.37
N GLY A 89 -1.11 12.86 21.10
CA GLY A 89 -1.63 11.50 21.08
C GLY A 89 -2.38 11.13 19.81
N PRO A 90 -2.68 9.82 19.62
CA PRO A 90 -3.19 9.27 18.38
C PRO A 90 -4.68 9.54 18.12
N ALA A 91 -5.46 9.95 19.16
CA ALA A 91 -6.90 10.08 19.05
C ALA A 91 -7.34 11.10 18.00
N GLY A 92 -6.72 12.30 17.99
CA GLY A 92 -7.02 13.34 17.00
C GLY A 92 -6.59 12.96 15.61
N ALA A 93 -5.40 12.35 15.46
CA ALA A 93 -4.90 11.86 14.17
C ALA A 93 -5.77 10.74 13.59
N LEU A 94 -6.22 9.79 14.42
CA LEU A 94 -7.16 8.75 14.03
C LEU A 94 -8.50 9.33 13.57
N GLY A 95 -9.10 10.23 14.37
CA GLY A 95 -10.39 10.84 14.02
C GLY A 95 -10.35 11.66 12.75
N ALA A 96 -9.35 12.53 12.59
CA ALA A 96 -9.15 13.31 11.37
C ALA A 96 -8.85 12.43 10.16
N GLY A 97 -7.99 11.42 10.32
CA GLY A 97 -7.66 10.45 9.28
C GLY A 97 -8.89 9.66 8.82
N LEU A 98 -9.68 9.14 9.76
CA LEU A 98 -10.90 8.39 9.44
C LEU A 98 -11.95 9.30 8.79
N LEU A 99 -12.10 10.54 9.24
CA LEU A 99 -12.99 11.52 8.62
C LEU A 99 -12.61 11.81 7.16
N CYS A 100 -11.32 12.10 6.90
CA CYS A 100 -10.83 12.31 5.54
C CYS A 100 -11.04 11.06 4.66
N PHE A 101 -10.79 9.87 5.20
CA PHE A 101 -11.00 8.60 4.49
C PHE A 101 -12.46 8.40 4.10
N VAL A 102 -13.37 8.55 5.05
CA VAL A 102 -14.82 8.40 4.82
C VAL A 102 -15.34 9.46 3.86
N LEU A 103 -15.02 10.73 4.07
CA LEU A 103 -15.43 11.81 3.17
C LEU A 103 -14.88 11.62 1.76
N GLY A 104 -13.61 11.20 1.64
CA GLY A 104 -13.01 10.90 0.35
C GLY A 104 -13.74 9.80 -0.40
N LEU A 105 -14.13 8.73 0.29
CA LEU A 105 -14.93 7.63 -0.28
C LEU A 105 -16.33 8.08 -0.70
N VAL A 106 -16.99 8.90 0.10
CA VAL A 106 -18.31 9.45 -0.23
C VAL A 106 -18.23 10.35 -1.48
N ILE A 107 -17.23 11.25 -1.53
CA ILE A 107 -17.01 12.11 -2.71
C ILE A 107 -16.72 11.25 -3.94
N ALA A 108 -15.86 10.24 -3.85
CA ALA A 108 -15.55 9.37 -4.97
C ALA A 108 -16.77 8.55 -5.43
N GLY A 109 -17.56 8.02 -4.50
CA GLY A 109 -18.75 7.22 -4.80
C GLY A 109 -19.91 8.05 -5.41
N LEU A 110 -19.98 9.35 -5.11
CA LEU A 110 -21.00 10.27 -5.65
C LEU A 110 -20.49 11.06 -6.87
N ALA A 111 -19.27 10.84 -7.31
CA ALA A 111 -18.64 11.62 -8.37
C ALA A 111 -19.40 11.49 -9.72
N PRO A 112 -19.76 12.61 -10.36
CA PRO A 112 -20.35 12.64 -11.71
C PRO A 112 -19.29 12.56 -12.81
N ASP A 113 -18.03 12.87 -12.49
CA ASP A 113 -16.90 12.92 -13.42
C ASP A 113 -15.61 12.40 -12.79
N MET A 114 -14.61 12.13 -13.62
CA MET A 114 -13.32 11.60 -13.17
C MET A 114 -12.51 12.58 -12.30
N PRO A 115 -12.47 13.89 -12.57
CA PRO A 115 -11.79 14.85 -11.69
C PRO A 115 -12.30 14.86 -10.24
N LEU A 116 -13.63 14.83 -10.04
CA LEU A 116 -14.20 14.80 -8.68
C LEU A 116 -13.93 13.46 -7.99
N LEU A 117 -13.98 12.34 -8.73
CA LEU A 117 -13.58 11.05 -8.20
C LEU A 117 -12.13 11.11 -7.71
N ILE A 118 -11.21 11.65 -8.50
CA ILE A 118 -9.80 11.80 -8.11
C ILE A 118 -9.65 12.68 -6.88
N ALA A 119 -10.37 13.80 -6.79
CA ALA A 119 -10.36 14.66 -5.60
C ALA A 119 -10.77 13.85 -4.34
N GLY A 120 -11.83 13.04 -4.45
CA GLY A 120 -12.22 12.08 -3.40
C GLY A 120 -11.11 11.09 -3.05
N ARG A 121 -10.44 10.52 -4.06
CA ARG A 121 -9.33 9.58 -3.89
C ARG A 121 -8.11 10.22 -3.22
N LEU A 122 -7.77 11.45 -3.54
CA LEU A 122 -6.69 12.20 -2.89
C LEU A 122 -7.00 12.44 -1.40
N LEU A 123 -8.22 12.86 -1.09
CA LEU A 123 -8.67 13.05 0.30
C LEU A 123 -8.69 11.73 1.07
N GLN A 124 -9.16 10.66 0.43
CA GLN A 124 -9.15 9.31 0.97
C GLN A 124 -7.74 8.83 1.30
N GLY A 125 -6.78 9.04 0.39
CA GLY A 125 -5.38 8.67 0.61
C GLY A 125 -4.77 9.40 1.80
N LEU A 126 -4.98 10.71 1.92
CA LEU A 126 -4.58 11.50 3.08
C LEU A 126 -5.13 10.89 4.38
N GLY A 127 -6.40 10.51 4.38
CA GLY A 127 -7.07 9.87 5.50
C GLY A 127 -6.49 8.51 5.82
N ALA A 128 -6.31 7.64 4.82
CA ALA A 128 -5.79 6.28 4.97
C ALA A 128 -4.38 6.27 5.58
N GLY A 129 -3.48 7.12 5.07
CA GLY A 129 -2.15 7.31 5.65
C GLY A 129 -2.21 7.79 7.09
N GLY A 130 -3.10 8.75 7.37
CA GLY A 130 -3.25 9.34 8.69
C GLY A 130 -3.72 8.35 9.75
N TYR A 131 -4.83 7.67 9.51
CA TYR A 131 -5.33 6.73 10.52
C TYR A 131 -4.45 5.47 10.64
N SER A 132 -3.81 5.02 9.55
CA SER A 132 -2.91 3.87 9.63
C SER A 132 -1.78 4.09 10.62
N VAL A 133 -1.10 5.24 10.57
CA VAL A 133 -0.05 5.58 11.54
C VAL A 133 -0.62 5.68 12.96
N ALA A 134 -1.80 6.29 13.13
CA ALA A 134 -2.45 6.36 14.44
C ALA A 134 -2.72 4.97 15.04
N LEU A 135 -3.14 3.98 14.23
CA LEU A 135 -3.32 2.59 14.67
C LEU A 135 -2.01 1.99 15.19
N TYR A 136 -0.88 2.18 14.50
CA TYR A 136 0.43 1.70 14.96
C TYR A 136 0.85 2.35 16.29
N VAL A 137 0.60 3.65 16.45
CA VAL A 137 0.86 4.37 17.72
C VAL A 137 -0.01 3.80 18.85
N ILE A 138 -1.30 3.51 18.59
CA ILE A 138 -2.20 2.88 19.56
C ILE A 138 -1.65 1.52 19.99
N VAL A 139 -1.20 0.69 19.06
CA VAL A 139 -0.58 -0.62 19.38
C VAL A 139 0.63 -0.43 20.28
N GLY A 140 1.52 0.48 19.95
CA GLY A 140 2.74 0.73 20.69
C GLY A 140 2.52 1.25 22.13
N ARG A 141 1.43 2.00 22.35
CA ARG A 141 1.16 2.64 23.66
C ARG A 141 0.11 1.91 24.51
N LEU A 142 -0.80 1.18 23.88
CA LEU A 142 -1.90 0.50 24.58
C LEU A 142 -1.55 -0.93 24.97
N TYR A 143 -0.80 -1.64 24.12
CA TYR A 143 -0.56 -3.07 24.32
C TYR A 143 0.80 -3.32 24.97
N PRO A 144 0.86 -4.25 25.97
CA PRO A 144 2.12 -4.75 26.50
C PRO A 144 3.02 -5.29 25.38
N GLU A 145 4.32 -5.19 25.54
CA GLU A 145 5.29 -5.62 24.52
C GLU A 145 5.07 -7.05 24.03
N ALA A 146 4.73 -7.97 24.94
CA ALA A 146 4.47 -9.38 24.63
C ALA A 146 3.25 -9.59 23.71
N LEU A 147 2.29 -8.66 23.66
CA LEU A 147 1.09 -8.75 22.84
C LEU A 147 1.19 -8.02 21.51
N ARG A 148 2.10 -7.04 21.36
CA ARG A 148 2.26 -6.26 20.11
C ARG A 148 2.48 -7.13 18.87
N PRO A 149 3.34 -8.18 18.88
CA PRO A 149 3.49 -9.06 17.73
C PRO A 149 2.19 -9.76 17.32
N ARG A 150 1.32 -10.11 18.28
CA ARG A 150 0.03 -10.75 18.01
C ARG A 150 -0.96 -9.78 17.36
N VAL A 151 -0.94 -8.50 17.74
CA VAL A 151 -1.76 -7.46 17.10
C VAL A 151 -1.31 -7.23 15.65
N PHE A 152 0.00 -7.14 15.41
CA PHE A 152 0.51 -7.00 14.05
C PHE A 152 0.26 -8.24 13.18
N ALA A 153 0.29 -9.44 13.76
CA ALA A 153 -0.15 -10.65 13.07
C ALA A 153 -1.65 -10.59 12.70
N ALA A 154 -2.49 -10.05 13.58
CA ALA A 154 -3.91 -9.84 13.28
C ALA A 154 -4.12 -8.79 12.18
N PHE A 155 -3.30 -7.71 12.11
CA PHE A 155 -3.32 -6.75 11.00
C PHE A 155 -2.94 -7.43 9.68
N SER A 156 -1.91 -8.28 9.68
CA SER A 156 -1.53 -9.05 8.49
C SER A 156 -2.65 -10.00 8.05
N ALA A 157 -3.31 -10.68 8.99
CA ALA A 157 -4.47 -11.51 8.70
C ALA A 157 -5.65 -10.70 8.14
N GLY A 158 -5.81 -9.45 8.59
CA GLY A 158 -6.80 -8.49 8.07
C GLY A 158 -6.63 -8.16 6.58
N TRP A 159 -5.45 -8.38 6.00
CA TRP A 159 -5.22 -8.26 4.55
C TRP A 159 -5.53 -9.53 3.77
N VAL A 160 -5.40 -10.72 4.40
CA VAL A 160 -5.51 -12.00 3.69
C VAL A 160 -6.93 -12.24 3.14
N VAL A 161 -7.95 -12.09 3.98
CA VAL A 161 -9.34 -12.33 3.55
C VAL A 161 -9.77 -11.36 2.45
N PRO A 162 -9.59 -10.03 2.61
CA PRO A 162 -9.90 -9.08 1.53
C PRO A 162 -9.12 -9.34 0.24
N SER A 163 -7.86 -9.75 0.31
CA SER A 163 -7.08 -10.01 -0.89
C SER A 163 -7.59 -11.21 -1.69
N LEU A 164 -8.19 -12.17 -1.00
CA LEU A 164 -8.69 -13.39 -1.62
C LEU A 164 -10.06 -13.21 -2.28
N ILE A 165 -10.98 -12.56 -1.57
CA ILE A 165 -12.37 -12.45 -1.99
C ILE A 165 -12.78 -11.04 -2.43
N GLY A 166 -12.01 -10.01 -2.03
CA GLY A 166 -12.34 -8.60 -2.27
C GLY A 166 -12.55 -8.24 -3.73
N PRO A 167 -11.61 -8.57 -4.65
CA PRO A 167 -11.78 -8.26 -6.06
C PRO A 167 -12.98 -8.97 -6.71
N GLY A 168 -13.25 -10.21 -6.32
CA GLY A 168 -14.44 -10.94 -6.77
C GLY A 168 -15.75 -10.32 -6.28
N ILE A 169 -15.82 -9.99 -4.97
CA ILE A 169 -16.96 -9.28 -4.38
C ILE A 169 -17.16 -7.91 -5.04
N SER A 170 -16.07 -7.16 -5.26
CA SER A 170 -16.14 -5.88 -5.97
C SER A 170 -16.69 -6.04 -7.38
N GLY A 171 -16.24 -7.06 -8.11
CA GLY A 171 -16.77 -7.36 -9.44
C GLY A 171 -18.27 -7.63 -9.44
N LEU A 172 -18.79 -8.38 -8.45
CA LEU A 172 -20.23 -8.59 -8.25
C LEU A 172 -20.94 -7.28 -7.93
N ILE A 173 -20.42 -6.48 -6.99
CA ILE A 173 -21.01 -5.18 -6.66
C ILE A 173 -21.10 -4.30 -7.91
N VAL A 174 -20.04 -4.24 -8.71
CA VAL A 174 -20.02 -3.45 -9.96
C VAL A 174 -21.08 -3.95 -10.93
N GLN A 175 -21.25 -5.25 -11.07
CA GLN A 175 -22.17 -5.86 -12.02
C GLN A 175 -23.64 -5.69 -11.62
N ASP A 176 -23.97 -5.85 -10.34
CA ASP A 176 -25.35 -5.94 -9.86
C ASP A 176 -25.85 -4.61 -9.24
N ALA A 177 -25.00 -3.87 -8.55
CA ALA A 177 -25.37 -2.64 -7.84
C ALA A 177 -24.71 -1.36 -8.40
N GLY A 178 -23.72 -1.52 -9.29
CA GLY A 178 -22.96 -0.43 -9.87
C GLY A 178 -21.70 -0.08 -9.07
N TRP A 179 -20.71 0.48 -9.77
CA TRP A 179 -19.38 0.78 -9.22
C TRP A 179 -19.37 1.76 -8.04
N ARG A 180 -20.39 2.63 -7.95
CA ARG A 180 -20.49 3.61 -6.85
C ARG A 180 -20.55 2.95 -5.49
N TRP A 181 -21.19 1.80 -5.38
CA TRP A 181 -21.30 1.03 -4.14
C TRP A 181 -19.98 0.42 -3.67
N VAL A 182 -18.99 0.28 -4.54
CA VAL A 182 -17.63 -0.13 -4.13
C VAL A 182 -17.03 0.90 -3.18
N PHE A 183 -17.30 2.19 -3.41
CA PHE A 183 -16.85 3.29 -2.56
C PHE A 183 -17.79 3.54 -1.38
N LEU A 184 -19.11 3.54 -1.60
CA LEU A 184 -20.11 3.94 -0.59
C LEU A 184 -20.36 2.86 0.48
N SER A 185 -20.08 1.59 0.22
CA SER A 185 -20.25 0.52 1.20
C SER A 185 -19.20 0.55 2.34
N VAL A 186 -17.98 0.97 2.04
CA VAL A 186 -16.89 0.99 3.01
C VAL A 186 -17.13 1.95 4.19
N PRO A 187 -17.61 3.20 4.00
CA PRO A 187 -18.01 4.10 5.09
C PRO A 187 -18.97 3.50 6.09
N LEU A 188 -19.95 2.71 5.63
CA LEU A 188 -20.95 2.07 6.49
C LEU A 188 -20.33 1.11 7.52
N LEU A 189 -19.19 0.52 7.20
CA LEU A 189 -18.46 -0.39 8.08
C LEU A 189 -17.28 0.31 8.79
N ALA A 190 -16.64 1.29 8.15
CA ALA A 190 -15.50 2.00 8.73
C ALA A 190 -15.90 2.89 9.91
N ILE A 191 -17.08 3.53 9.87
CA ILE A 191 -17.58 4.34 10.98
C ILE A 191 -17.78 3.50 12.25
N PRO A 192 -18.55 2.40 12.25
CA PRO A 192 -18.67 1.53 13.42
C PRO A 192 -17.32 0.99 13.91
N ALA A 193 -16.45 0.56 13.00
CA ALA A 193 -15.12 0.08 13.35
C ALA A 193 -14.30 1.16 14.07
N GLY A 194 -14.34 2.40 13.61
CA GLY A 194 -13.70 3.55 14.26
C GLY A 194 -14.29 3.85 15.64
N LEU A 195 -15.62 3.78 15.80
CA LEU A 195 -16.30 3.99 17.07
C LEU A 195 -15.89 2.96 18.12
N MET A 196 -15.53 1.73 17.73
CA MET A 196 -15.03 0.70 18.66
C MET A 196 -13.70 1.08 19.32
N LEU A 197 -12.95 2.06 18.77
CA LEU A 197 -11.70 2.53 19.36
C LEU A 197 -11.92 3.63 20.40
N LEU A 198 -13.07 4.30 20.40
CA LEU A 198 -13.34 5.45 21.28
C LEU A 198 -13.14 5.15 22.78
N PRO A 199 -13.58 3.98 23.32
CA PRO A 199 -13.38 3.70 24.75
C PRO A 199 -11.91 3.62 25.15
N ALA A 200 -11.05 3.11 24.26
CA ALA A 200 -9.62 3.01 24.53
C ALA A 200 -8.89 4.35 24.43
N LEU A 201 -9.44 5.32 23.71
CA LEU A 201 -8.84 6.63 23.48
C LEU A 201 -9.27 7.67 24.52
N ARG A 202 -10.44 7.50 25.14
CA ARG A 202 -10.98 8.44 26.12
C ARG A 202 -10.25 8.35 27.46
N GLY A 203 -10.03 9.51 28.10
CA GLY A 203 -9.54 9.60 29.48
C GLY A 203 -8.08 9.21 29.68
N ARG A 204 -7.29 9.02 28.62
CA ARG A 204 -5.86 8.73 28.71
C ARG A 204 -5.03 9.95 28.32
N ASP A 205 -4.01 10.22 29.10
CA ASP A 205 -2.96 11.15 28.71
C ASP A 205 -2.01 10.42 27.74
N TRP A 206 -2.05 10.84 26.50
CA TRP A 206 -1.24 10.29 25.42
C TRP A 206 0.00 11.15 25.13
N ALA A 207 0.14 12.30 25.80
CA ALA A 207 1.26 13.20 25.57
C ALA A 207 2.58 12.50 25.94
N THR A 208 3.54 12.54 25.05
CA THR A 208 4.88 12.02 25.26
C THR A 208 5.89 13.08 24.82
N GLN A 209 6.93 13.29 25.61
CA GLN A 209 8.09 14.12 25.21
C GLN A 209 9.02 13.34 24.24
N ALA A 210 8.46 12.71 23.21
CA ALA A 210 9.27 12.03 22.22
C ALA A 210 10.00 13.03 21.31
N ALA A 211 11.21 12.69 20.89
CA ALA A 211 11.95 13.47 19.90
C ALA A 211 11.11 13.57 18.62
N LEU A 212 10.82 14.81 18.22
CA LEU A 212 10.03 15.07 17.02
C LEU A 212 10.84 14.67 15.78
N PRO A 213 10.21 14.01 14.76
CA PRO A 213 10.80 13.93 13.43
C PRO A 213 11.22 15.32 12.96
N GLY A 214 12.29 15.40 12.17
CA GLY A 214 12.84 16.69 11.73
C GLY A 214 11.75 17.66 11.28
N LYS A 215 11.91 18.94 11.61
CA LYS A 215 10.88 19.99 11.42
C LYS A 215 10.33 20.03 9.99
N ASP A 216 11.10 19.55 9.00
CA ASP A 216 10.82 19.66 7.57
C ASP A 216 10.17 18.42 6.95
N ALA A 217 10.02 17.30 7.68
CA ALA A 217 9.50 16.05 7.12
C ALA A 217 8.14 16.21 6.45
N LEU A 218 7.24 17.04 6.99
CA LEU A 218 5.94 17.30 6.38
C LEU A 218 6.07 18.09 5.07
N GLY A 219 6.99 19.05 5.01
CA GLY A 219 7.29 19.79 3.78
C GLY A 219 7.80 18.87 2.68
N TRP A 220 8.72 17.96 3.01
CA TRP A 220 9.20 16.94 2.07
C TRP A 220 8.11 15.97 1.62
N ALA A 221 7.20 15.57 2.52
CA ALA A 221 6.05 14.71 2.17
C ALA A 221 5.08 15.40 1.21
N ILE A 222 4.76 16.67 1.45
CA ILE A 222 3.94 17.50 0.55
C ILE A 222 4.66 17.66 -0.79
N GLY A 223 5.95 17.98 -0.79
CA GLY A 223 6.77 18.10 -1.99
C GLY A 223 6.77 16.80 -2.81
N ALA A 224 6.92 15.65 -2.17
CA ALA A 224 6.85 14.35 -2.85
C ALA A 224 5.48 14.12 -3.51
N ALA A 225 4.38 14.39 -2.78
CA ALA A 225 3.02 14.26 -3.31
C ALA A 225 2.78 15.21 -4.49
N LEU A 226 3.18 16.47 -4.38
CA LEU A 226 3.07 17.45 -5.48
C LEU A 226 3.92 17.05 -6.68
N GLY A 227 5.11 16.52 -6.45
CA GLY A 227 5.96 16.00 -7.52
C GLY A 227 5.28 14.85 -8.28
N VAL A 228 4.73 13.86 -7.58
CA VAL A 228 3.96 12.76 -8.19
C VAL A 228 2.77 13.31 -8.97
N LEU A 229 1.97 14.20 -8.40
CA LEU A 229 0.84 14.82 -9.09
C LEU A 229 1.29 15.62 -10.32
N GLY A 230 2.43 16.31 -10.23
CA GLY A 230 3.04 17.03 -11.36
C GLY A 230 3.42 16.12 -12.52
N VAL A 231 3.90 14.89 -12.25
CA VAL A 231 4.15 13.89 -13.30
C VAL A 231 2.86 13.49 -13.99
N TYR A 232 1.76 13.29 -13.25
CA TYR A 232 0.45 12.98 -13.87
C TYR A 232 -0.06 14.13 -14.73
N VAL A 233 0.04 15.38 -14.27
CA VAL A 233 -0.39 16.55 -15.05
C VAL A 233 0.49 16.71 -16.29
N GLY A 234 1.81 16.58 -16.13
CA GLY A 234 2.75 16.63 -17.25
C GLY A 234 2.50 15.52 -18.28
N GLY A 235 2.10 14.33 -17.83
CA GLY A 235 1.76 13.20 -18.70
C GLY A 235 0.48 13.40 -19.55
N GLN A 236 -0.35 14.41 -19.25
CA GLN A 236 -1.49 14.79 -20.12
C GLN A 236 -1.06 15.71 -21.27
N LEU A 237 0.14 16.25 -21.21
CA LEU A 237 0.70 17.08 -22.27
C LEU A 237 1.38 16.17 -23.32
N HIS A 238 1.69 16.73 -24.50
CA HIS A 238 2.34 15.99 -25.58
C HIS A 238 3.64 16.69 -26.01
N GLY A 239 4.60 15.89 -26.46
CA GLY A 239 5.86 16.43 -26.98
C GLY A 239 6.74 17.09 -25.92
N LEU A 240 7.42 18.18 -26.31
CA LEU A 240 8.36 18.90 -25.44
C LEU A 240 7.71 19.43 -24.15
N PRO A 241 6.51 20.02 -24.15
CA PRO A 241 5.83 20.46 -22.91
C PRO A 241 5.65 19.34 -21.87
N ALA A 242 5.37 18.11 -22.30
CA ALA A 242 5.28 16.96 -21.38
C ALA A 242 6.61 16.72 -20.66
N VAL A 243 7.72 16.69 -21.39
CA VAL A 243 9.06 16.48 -20.84
C VAL A 243 9.45 17.59 -19.88
N LEU A 244 9.18 18.85 -20.26
CA LEU A 244 9.49 20.03 -19.42
C LEU A 244 8.67 20.08 -18.13
N ALA A 245 7.46 19.51 -18.11
CA ALA A 245 6.65 19.42 -16.89
C ALA A 245 7.03 18.18 -16.05
N MET A 246 7.25 17.03 -16.67
CA MET A 246 7.51 15.77 -15.95
C MET A 246 8.92 15.70 -15.34
N ALA A 247 9.94 16.17 -16.05
CA ALA A 247 11.32 16.07 -15.57
C ALA A 247 11.55 16.82 -14.23
N PRO A 248 11.14 18.10 -14.06
CA PRO A 248 11.25 18.75 -12.76
C PRO A 248 10.35 18.11 -11.70
N ALA A 249 9.16 17.61 -12.05
CA ALA A 249 8.27 16.94 -11.12
C ALA A 249 8.90 15.64 -10.58
N LEU A 250 9.53 14.83 -11.43
CA LEU A 250 10.30 13.65 -11.02
C LEU A 250 11.52 14.03 -10.17
N ALA A 251 12.22 15.09 -10.53
CA ALA A 251 13.35 15.59 -9.75
C ALA A 251 12.91 16.03 -8.33
N VAL A 252 11.81 16.76 -8.22
CA VAL A 252 11.21 17.13 -6.92
C VAL A 252 10.85 15.87 -6.12
N THR A 253 10.18 14.89 -6.73
CA THR A 253 9.85 13.63 -6.05
C THR A 253 11.11 12.91 -5.54
N GLY A 254 12.16 12.84 -6.37
CA GLY A 254 13.44 12.23 -6.02
C GLY A 254 14.17 12.95 -4.88
N VAL A 255 14.23 14.28 -4.91
CA VAL A 255 14.81 15.09 -3.84
C VAL A 255 14.05 14.92 -2.53
N CYS A 256 12.71 14.95 -2.59
CA CYS A 256 11.88 14.74 -1.41
C CYS A 256 12.05 13.33 -0.84
N ALA A 257 12.08 12.30 -1.70
CA ALA A 257 12.37 10.93 -1.28
C ALA A 257 13.74 10.78 -0.62
N TRP A 258 14.76 11.51 -1.14
CA TRP A 258 16.10 11.54 -0.54
C TRP A 258 16.10 12.03 0.91
N HIS A 259 15.25 13.01 1.24
CA HIS A 259 15.15 13.56 2.60
C HIS A 259 14.20 12.76 3.51
N LEU A 260 13.23 12.05 2.92
CA LEU A 260 12.25 11.25 3.65
C LEU A 260 12.75 9.85 4.00
N LEU A 261 13.60 9.27 3.15
CA LEU A 261 14.11 7.91 3.33
C LEU A 261 15.44 7.89 4.07
N PRO A 262 15.78 6.81 4.78
CA PRO A 262 17.07 6.65 5.43
C PRO A 262 18.24 6.83 4.46
N ALA A 263 19.35 7.37 4.97
CA ALA A 263 20.55 7.61 4.17
C ALA A 263 21.02 6.32 3.47
N GLY A 264 21.38 6.45 2.19
CA GLY A 264 21.83 5.34 1.37
C GLY A 264 20.75 4.56 0.64
N THR A 265 19.43 4.75 0.97
CA THR A 265 18.32 4.02 0.33
C THR A 265 18.30 4.23 -1.18
N LEU A 266 18.32 5.47 -1.67
CA LEU A 266 18.32 5.75 -3.11
C LEU A 266 19.64 5.42 -3.82
N ARG A 267 20.73 5.25 -3.05
CA ARG A 267 22.04 4.78 -3.59
C ARG A 267 22.15 3.26 -3.57
N LEU A 268 21.12 2.55 -3.10
CA LEU A 268 21.12 1.09 -2.94
C LEU A 268 22.33 0.61 -2.12
N ALA A 269 22.67 1.33 -1.05
CA ALA A 269 23.77 0.94 -0.19
C ALA A 269 23.49 -0.43 0.46
N ARG A 270 24.51 -1.26 0.66
CA ARG A 270 24.38 -2.64 1.17
C ARG A 270 23.68 -2.66 2.53
N GLY A 271 22.93 -3.73 2.79
CA GLY A 271 22.20 -3.98 4.04
C GLY A 271 20.84 -3.27 4.09
N LEU A 272 20.48 -2.69 5.23
CA LEU A 272 19.16 -2.11 5.49
C LEU A 272 18.68 -1.10 4.43
N PRO A 273 19.52 -0.17 3.91
CA PRO A 273 19.09 0.73 2.84
C PRO A 273 18.62 0.00 1.58
N SER A 274 19.32 -1.06 1.17
CA SER A 274 18.91 -1.90 0.04
C SER A 274 17.61 -2.66 0.32
N VAL A 275 17.37 -3.10 1.55
CA VAL A 275 16.10 -3.73 1.95
C VAL A 275 14.93 -2.76 1.77
N ILE A 276 15.09 -1.52 2.26
CA ILE A 276 14.07 -0.46 2.14
C ILE A 276 13.82 -0.09 0.67
N ALA A 277 14.89 0.05 -0.12
CA ALA A 277 14.77 0.33 -1.55
C ALA A 277 14.09 -0.82 -2.31
N LEU A 278 14.48 -2.06 -2.04
CA LEU A 278 13.93 -3.26 -2.67
C LEU A 278 12.43 -3.39 -2.40
N ARG A 279 11.97 -3.00 -1.19
CA ARG A 279 10.54 -2.96 -0.86
C ARG A 279 9.78 -2.04 -1.81
N GLY A 280 10.29 -0.81 -2.01
CA GLY A 280 9.67 0.15 -2.92
C GLY A 280 9.69 -0.33 -4.37
N ILE A 281 10.82 -0.82 -4.86
CA ILE A 281 10.97 -1.27 -6.25
C ILE A 281 10.08 -2.48 -6.55
N ALA A 282 10.06 -3.49 -5.68
CA ALA A 282 9.24 -4.68 -5.86
C ALA A 282 7.74 -4.35 -5.81
N ALA A 283 7.34 -3.49 -4.87
CA ALA A 283 5.96 -3.04 -4.78
C ALA A 283 5.55 -2.21 -6.01
N ALA A 284 6.42 -1.32 -6.51
CA ALA A 284 6.18 -0.54 -7.72
C ALA A 284 5.99 -1.44 -8.96
N ALA A 285 6.79 -2.50 -9.08
CA ALA A 285 6.62 -3.49 -10.14
C ALA A 285 5.27 -4.21 -10.06
N PHE A 286 4.94 -4.72 -8.87
CA PHE A 286 3.72 -5.50 -8.65
C PHE A 286 2.46 -4.65 -8.81
N PHE A 287 2.32 -3.58 -8.02
CA PHE A 287 1.13 -2.73 -8.03
C PHE A 287 1.01 -1.89 -9.30
N GLY A 288 2.13 -1.52 -9.92
CA GLY A 288 2.13 -0.88 -11.24
C GLY A 288 1.54 -1.78 -12.33
N PHE A 289 1.86 -3.08 -12.31
CA PHE A 289 1.26 -4.06 -13.21
C PHE A 289 -0.20 -4.35 -12.85
N GLU A 290 -0.47 -4.61 -11.57
CA GLU A 290 -1.81 -4.92 -11.05
C GLU A 290 -2.86 -3.88 -11.45
N ALA A 291 -2.51 -2.59 -11.40
CA ALA A 291 -3.44 -1.51 -11.72
C ALA A 291 -3.98 -1.59 -13.17
N PHE A 292 -3.18 -2.03 -14.12
CA PHE A 292 -3.55 -2.06 -15.53
C PHE A 292 -4.02 -3.43 -16.03
N LEU A 293 -3.76 -4.51 -15.28
CA LEU A 293 -4.18 -5.86 -15.67
C LEU A 293 -5.72 -5.98 -15.82
N PRO A 294 -6.55 -5.54 -14.87
CA PRO A 294 -8.01 -5.63 -15.03
C PRO A 294 -8.52 -4.73 -16.16
N LEU A 295 -7.85 -3.62 -16.43
CA LEU A 295 -8.18 -2.75 -17.56
C LEU A 295 -7.95 -3.48 -18.90
N LEU A 296 -6.81 -4.14 -19.06
CA LEU A 296 -6.50 -4.97 -20.23
C LEU A 296 -7.53 -6.09 -20.39
N LEU A 297 -7.80 -6.85 -19.31
CA LEU A 297 -8.71 -7.98 -19.33
C LEU A 297 -10.15 -7.57 -19.65
N SER A 298 -10.63 -6.46 -19.11
CA SER A 298 -11.99 -5.99 -19.33
C SER A 298 -12.16 -5.33 -20.70
N ARG A 299 -11.23 -4.43 -21.08
CA ARG A 299 -11.37 -3.62 -22.28
C ARG A 299 -10.97 -4.35 -23.56
N GLU A 300 -9.83 -5.04 -23.54
CA GLU A 300 -9.25 -5.64 -24.74
C GLU A 300 -9.61 -7.14 -24.86
N ARG A 301 -9.89 -7.80 -23.75
CA ARG A 301 -10.24 -9.23 -23.72
C ARG A 301 -11.72 -9.49 -23.42
N GLY A 302 -12.52 -8.44 -23.15
CA GLY A 302 -13.97 -8.51 -22.97
C GLY A 302 -14.44 -9.23 -21.72
N LEU A 303 -13.60 -9.39 -20.68
CA LEU A 303 -14.01 -10.02 -19.43
C LEU A 303 -15.00 -9.12 -18.68
N SER A 304 -16.01 -9.77 -18.07
CA SER A 304 -16.92 -9.09 -17.16
C SER A 304 -16.16 -8.57 -15.91
N PRO A 305 -16.68 -7.55 -15.19
CA PRO A 305 -16.08 -7.06 -13.96
C PRO A 305 -15.84 -8.16 -12.93
N LEU A 306 -16.76 -9.13 -12.82
CA LEU A 306 -16.61 -10.29 -11.95
C LEU A 306 -15.41 -11.15 -12.34
N LEU A 307 -15.27 -11.50 -13.62
CA LEU A 307 -14.17 -12.34 -14.09
C LEU A 307 -12.82 -11.61 -13.98
N ALA A 308 -12.78 -10.32 -14.24
CA ALA A 308 -11.58 -9.50 -14.03
C ALA A 308 -11.19 -9.42 -12.53
N GLY A 309 -12.17 -9.32 -11.64
CA GLY A 309 -11.96 -9.37 -10.18
C GLY A 309 -11.45 -10.75 -9.72
N ILE A 310 -12.03 -11.84 -10.22
CA ILE A 310 -11.56 -13.21 -9.93
C ILE A 310 -10.12 -13.39 -10.43
N ALA A 311 -9.78 -12.87 -11.61
CA ALA A 311 -8.42 -12.92 -12.13
C ALA A 311 -7.42 -12.23 -11.19
N LEU A 312 -7.76 -11.08 -10.60
CA LEU A 312 -6.93 -10.42 -9.58
C LEU A 312 -6.79 -11.29 -8.32
N SER A 313 -7.85 -11.93 -7.86
CA SER A 313 -7.82 -12.82 -6.68
C SER A 313 -6.86 -13.99 -6.86
N VAL A 314 -6.64 -14.47 -8.09
CA VAL A 314 -5.66 -15.53 -8.37
C VAL A 314 -4.22 -15.08 -8.06
N GLY A 315 -3.88 -13.82 -8.32
CA GLY A 315 -2.59 -13.24 -7.89
C GLY A 315 -2.45 -13.18 -6.37
N ALA A 316 -3.53 -12.84 -5.66
CA ALA A 316 -3.55 -12.86 -4.20
C ALA A 316 -3.36 -14.27 -3.62
N LEU A 317 -3.93 -15.30 -4.27
CA LEU A 317 -3.68 -16.71 -3.94
C LEU A 317 -2.19 -17.07 -4.12
N GLY A 318 -1.58 -16.62 -5.22
CA GLY A 318 -0.14 -16.77 -5.44
C GLY A 318 0.67 -16.12 -4.31
N TRP A 319 0.35 -14.88 -3.94
CA TRP A 319 1.01 -14.16 -2.84
C TRP A 319 0.86 -14.91 -1.51
N PHE A 320 -0.35 -15.32 -1.18
CA PHE A 320 -0.60 -16.11 0.02
C PHE A 320 0.22 -17.40 0.03
N SER A 321 0.26 -18.14 -1.07
CA SER A 321 1.02 -19.40 -1.20
C SER A 321 2.52 -19.19 -0.99
N GLY A 322 3.11 -18.12 -1.55
CA GLY A 322 4.52 -17.77 -1.33
C GLY A 322 4.82 -17.39 0.11
N SER A 323 3.94 -16.60 0.74
CA SER A 323 4.06 -16.21 2.14
C SER A 323 3.90 -17.40 3.08
N TRP A 324 2.95 -18.28 2.79
CA TRP A 324 2.71 -19.50 3.55
C TRP A 324 3.89 -20.49 3.47
N TYR A 325 4.41 -20.71 2.25
CA TYR A 325 5.59 -21.54 2.03
C TYR A 325 6.79 -21.05 2.86
N GLN A 326 7.04 -19.76 2.84
CA GLN A 326 8.14 -19.14 3.59
C GLN A 326 8.01 -19.33 5.11
N GLY A 327 6.76 -19.31 5.63
CA GLY A 327 6.48 -19.48 7.05
C GLY A 327 6.56 -20.93 7.53
N HIS A 328 6.33 -21.91 6.66
CA HIS A 328 6.22 -23.35 7.02
C HIS A 328 7.33 -24.22 6.42
N SER A 329 8.14 -23.68 5.50
CA SER A 329 9.18 -24.48 4.85
C SER A 329 10.31 -24.83 5.81
N THR A 330 10.60 -26.10 5.94
CA THR A 330 11.76 -26.66 6.62
C THR A 330 13.02 -26.69 5.72
N ALA A 331 12.90 -26.27 4.47
CA ALA A 331 13.97 -26.36 3.46
C ALA A 331 15.19 -25.46 3.73
N GLY A 332 15.16 -24.63 4.80
CA GLY A 332 16.31 -23.83 5.24
C GLY A 332 16.80 -22.77 4.23
N TRP A 333 15.91 -22.28 3.35
CA TRP A 333 16.31 -21.27 2.38
C TRP A 333 16.74 -19.97 3.08
N SER A 334 17.92 -19.49 2.69
CA SER A 334 18.40 -18.19 3.16
C SER A 334 17.53 -17.05 2.64
N ARG A 335 17.44 -15.96 3.42
CA ARG A 335 16.66 -14.77 3.01
C ARG A 335 17.07 -14.21 1.64
N PRO A 336 18.38 -14.07 1.32
CA PRO A 336 18.82 -13.67 -0.02
C PRO A 336 18.32 -14.60 -1.13
N ARG A 337 18.26 -15.91 -0.88
CA ARG A 337 17.74 -16.88 -1.86
C ARG A 337 16.25 -16.67 -2.11
N LEU A 338 15.46 -16.46 -1.05
CA LEU A 338 14.03 -16.16 -1.15
C LEU A 338 13.78 -14.87 -1.93
N LEU A 339 14.55 -13.81 -1.68
CA LEU A 339 14.44 -12.54 -2.41
C LEU A 339 14.75 -12.70 -3.90
N LYS A 340 15.83 -13.39 -4.25
CA LYS A 340 16.22 -13.62 -5.65
C LYS A 340 15.19 -14.47 -6.38
N THR A 341 14.76 -15.59 -5.78
CA THR A 341 13.72 -16.46 -6.38
C THR A 341 12.41 -15.71 -6.54
N GLY A 342 11.99 -14.92 -5.54
CA GLY A 342 10.80 -14.10 -5.61
C GLY A 342 10.86 -13.08 -6.74
N ALA A 343 12.00 -12.40 -6.93
CA ALA A 343 12.20 -11.44 -8.02
C ALA A 343 12.15 -12.10 -9.41
N VAL A 344 12.75 -13.29 -9.55
CA VAL A 344 12.70 -14.07 -10.81
C VAL A 344 11.27 -14.50 -11.12
N LEU A 345 10.54 -15.06 -10.15
CA LEU A 345 9.15 -15.48 -10.34
C LEU A 345 8.27 -14.29 -10.70
N MET A 346 8.42 -13.16 -9.99
CA MET A 346 7.67 -11.93 -10.28
C MET A 346 7.95 -11.44 -11.70
N SER A 347 9.21 -11.39 -12.14
CA SER A 347 9.59 -11.01 -13.50
C SER A 347 9.01 -11.95 -14.56
N ALA A 348 9.13 -13.27 -14.37
CA ALA A 348 8.60 -14.27 -15.29
C ALA A 348 7.08 -14.19 -15.38
N GLY A 349 6.40 -14.06 -14.21
CA GLY A 349 4.96 -13.95 -14.15
C GLY A 349 4.43 -12.70 -14.86
N ILE A 350 5.08 -11.54 -14.70
CA ILE A 350 4.73 -10.30 -15.43
C ILE A 350 4.81 -10.51 -16.95
N VAL A 351 5.87 -11.14 -17.44
CA VAL A 351 6.02 -11.42 -18.89
C VAL A 351 4.91 -12.33 -19.41
N ILE A 352 4.61 -13.42 -18.69
CA ILE A 352 3.54 -14.35 -19.06
C ILE A 352 2.19 -13.62 -19.08
N SER A 353 1.89 -12.83 -18.03
CA SER A 353 0.63 -12.08 -17.95
C SER A 353 0.52 -10.98 -18.99
N ALA A 354 1.62 -10.31 -19.33
CA ALA A 354 1.68 -9.31 -20.39
C ALA A 354 1.36 -9.92 -21.78
N GLY A 355 1.51 -11.22 -21.93
CA GLY A 355 1.08 -11.96 -23.12
C GLY A 355 -0.38 -11.72 -23.48
N ALA A 356 -1.25 -11.38 -22.52
CA ALA A 356 -2.65 -11.03 -22.79
C ALA A 356 -2.85 -9.82 -23.71
N ILE A 357 -1.82 -9.04 -24.00
CA ILE A 357 -1.86 -7.97 -25.02
C ILE A 357 -2.14 -8.58 -26.41
N TRP A 358 -1.64 -9.77 -26.68
CA TRP A 358 -1.82 -10.47 -27.96
C TRP A 358 -3.05 -11.39 -27.92
N PRO A 359 -4.00 -11.25 -28.86
CA PRO A 359 -5.21 -12.08 -28.91
C PRO A 359 -4.95 -13.59 -28.97
N ALA A 360 -3.82 -14.00 -29.55
CA ALA A 360 -3.40 -15.41 -29.66
C ALA A 360 -3.07 -16.05 -28.30
N VAL A 361 -2.74 -15.28 -27.29
CA VAL A 361 -2.45 -15.79 -25.95
C VAL A 361 -3.77 -15.98 -25.19
N PRO A 362 -4.08 -17.20 -24.70
CA PRO A 362 -5.32 -17.44 -23.97
C PRO A 362 -5.32 -16.73 -22.61
N VAL A 363 -6.45 -16.17 -22.21
CA VAL A 363 -6.64 -15.47 -20.94
C VAL A 363 -6.19 -16.31 -19.73
N PRO A 364 -6.50 -17.62 -19.63
CA PRO A 364 -6.03 -18.45 -18.53
C PRO A 364 -4.50 -18.47 -18.37
N ALA A 365 -3.73 -18.37 -19.45
CA ALA A 365 -2.26 -18.30 -19.37
C ALA A 365 -1.81 -16.98 -18.70
N ALA A 366 -2.44 -15.86 -19.05
CA ALA A 366 -2.17 -14.57 -18.41
C ALA A 366 -2.52 -14.59 -16.92
N ILE A 367 -3.64 -15.22 -16.55
CA ILE A 367 -4.05 -15.37 -15.13
C ILE A 367 -3.06 -16.27 -14.38
N ALA A 368 -2.58 -17.36 -14.99
CA ALA A 368 -1.54 -18.21 -14.41
C ALA A 368 -0.23 -17.44 -14.21
N GLY A 369 0.17 -16.61 -15.16
CA GLY A 369 1.30 -15.69 -15.02
C GLY A 369 1.12 -14.74 -13.82
N TRP A 370 -0.09 -14.22 -13.62
CA TRP A 370 -0.40 -13.36 -12.48
C TRP A 370 -0.29 -14.11 -11.15
N ALA A 371 -0.70 -15.38 -11.09
CA ALA A 371 -0.47 -16.24 -9.92
C ALA A 371 1.04 -16.39 -9.61
N VAL A 372 1.87 -16.58 -10.65
CA VAL A 372 3.33 -16.68 -10.51
C VAL A 372 3.92 -15.34 -10.04
N THR A 373 3.41 -14.21 -10.54
CA THR A 373 3.78 -12.86 -10.07
C THR A 373 3.49 -12.72 -8.57
N GLY A 374 2.28 -13.10 -8.15
CA GLY A 374 1.87 -13.11 -6.75
C GLY A 374 2.75 -14.01 -5.88
N LEU A 375 3.05 -15.23 -6.35
CA LEU A 375 3.95 -16.16 -5.65
C LEU A 375 5.33 -15.51 -5.40
N GLY A 376 5.89 -14.86 -6.43
CA GLY A 376 7.14 -14.10 -6.32
C GLY A 376 7.07 -13.01 -5.24
N MET A 377 6.00 -12.23 -5.23
CA MET A 377 5.78 -11.18 -4.23
C MET A 377 5.60 -11.77 -2.82
N GLY A 378 4.91 -12.91 -2.70
CA GLY A 378 4.75 -13.64 -1.43
C GLY A 378 6.06 -14.12 -0.82
N LEU A 379 7.08 -14.40 -1.63
CA LEU A 379 8.43 -14.71 -1.15
C LEU A 379 9.23 -13.46 -0.77
N LEU A 380 9.06 -12.36 -1.51
CA LEU A 380 9.79 -11.11 -1.28
C LEU A 380 9.29 -10.36 -0.04
N TYR A 381 8.00 -10.11 0.02
CA TYR A 381 7.42 -9.09 0.90
C TYR A 381 7.60 -9.38 2.41
N PRO A 382 7.30 -10.59 2.94
CA PRO A 382 7.56 -10.89 4.35
C PRO A 382 9.05 -10.96 4.66
N SER A 383 9.88 -11.42 3.70
CA SER A 383 11.34 -11.48 3.89
C SER A 383 11.94 -10.09 4.12
N LEU A 384 11.48 -9.07 3.37
CA LEU A 384 11.92 -7.69 3.53
C LEU A 384 11.51 -7.12 4.89
N SER A 385 10.31 -7.43 5.39
CA SER A 385 9.86 -7.00 6.71
C SER A 385 10.71 -7.61 7.83
N VAL A 386 11.02 -8.90 7.73
CA VAL A 386 11.90 -9.59 8.70
C VAL A 386 13.31 -9.02 8.66
N LEU A 387 13.87 -8.80 7.47
CA LEU A 387 15.22 -8.24 7.31
C LEU A 387 15.30 -6.81 7.86
N THR A 388 14.26 -6.00 7.64
CA THR A 388 14.21 -4.64 8.23
C THR A 388 14.34 -4.71 9.75
N LEU A 389 13.58 -5.59 10.40
CA LEU A 389 13.66 -5.74 11.87
C LEU A 389 15.00 -6.31 12.35
N SER A 390 15.55 -7.31 11.63
CA SER A 390 16.80 -7.97 12.04
C SER A 390 18.05 -7.11 11.82
N LEU A 391 18.03 -6.22 10.81
CA LEU A 391 19.13 -5.30 10.50
C LEU A 391 19.01 -3.95 11.21
N SER A 392 17.92 -3.71 11.94
CA SER A 392 17.69 -2.47 12.67
C SER A 392 18.06 -2.62 14.14
N PRO A 393 18.77 -1.64 14.73
CA PRO A 393 18.89 -1.53 16.18
C PRO A 393 17.50 -1.49 16.83
N PRO A 394 17.31 -2.10 18.03
CA PRO A 394 15.99 -2.12 18.69
C PRO A 394 15.30 -0.74 18.80
N ALA A 395 16.08 0.30 19.07
CA ALA A 395 15.58 1.67 19.18
C ALA A 395 15.09 2.26 17.85
N GLU A 396 15.53 1.74 16.71
CA GLU A 396 15.24 2.26 15.38
C GLU A 396 14.26 1.39 14.58
N GLN A 397 13.87 0.22 15.08
CA GLN A 397 13.01 -0.72 14.36
C GLN A 397 11.68 -0.09 13.92
N GLY A 398 11.08 0.76 14.75
CA GLY A 398 9.87 1.49 14.41
C GLY A 398 10.07 2.48 13.27
N ALA A 399 11.14 3.28 13.33
CA ALA A 399 11.48 4.26 12.29
C ALA A 399 11.78 3.58 10.96
N ASN A 400 12.57 2.48 10.97
CA ASN A 400 12.94 1.74 9.77
C ASN A 400 11.74 0.96 9.17
N SER A 401 10.81 0.48 10.01
CA SER A 401 9.55 -0.09 9.53
C SER A 401 8.64 0.96 8.87
N SER A 402 8.62 2.16 9.40
CA SER A 402 7.91 3.29 8.77
C SER A 402 8.56 3.70 7.46
N ALA A 403 9.91 3.75 7.40
CA ALA A 403 10.64 4.04 6.18
C ALA A 403 10.40 2.99 5.09
N LEU A 404 10.21 1.71 5.46
CA LEU A 404 9.84 0.64 4.55
C LEU A 404 8.50 0.93 3.85
N GLN A 405 7.47 1.31 4.61
CA GLN A 405 6.15 1.66 4.08
C GLN A 405 6.18 2.95 3.24
N LEU A 406 6.97 3.93 3.69
CA LEU A 406 7.13 5.19 2.98
C LEU A 406 7.82 4.99 1.62
N SER A 407 8.87 4.16 1.57
CA SER A 407 9.55 3.75 0.33
C SER A 407 8.57 3.10 -0.64
N GLU A 408 7.74 2.18 -0.15
CA GLU A 408 6.68 1.54 -0.93
C GLU A 408 5.70 2.58 -1.51
N ALA A 409 5.13 3.43 -0.67
CA ALA A 409 4.12 4.42 -1.10
C ALA A 409 4.67 5.39 -2.16
N ILE A 410 5.88 5.91 -1.96
CA ILE A 410 6.52 6.84 -2.91
C ILE A 410 6.85 6.13 -4.21
N ALA A 411 7.45 4.92 -4.14
CA ALA A 411 7.87 4.20 -5.34
C ALA A 411 6.66 3.74 -6.18
N VAL A 412 5.61 3.22 -5.55
CA VAL A 412 4.37 2.82 -6.25
C VAL A 412 3.68 4.04 -6.86
N ALA A 413 3.53 5.14 -6.10
CA ALA A 413 2.92 6.36 -6.59
C ALA A 413 3.70 6.95 -7.79
N GLY A 414 5.04 6.99 -7.70
CA GLY A 414 5.91 7.46 -8.78
C GLY A 414 5.85 6.55 -10.02
N ALA A 415 5.88 5.23 -9.82
CA ALA A 415 5.78 4.28 -10.92
C ALA A 415 4.43 4.36 -11.64
N LEU A 416 3.32 4.47 -10.90
CA LEU A 416 1.99 4.66 -11.47
C LEU A 416 1.86 5.99 -12.20
N ALA A 417 2.52 7.06 -11.70
CA ALA A 417 2.53 8.34 -12.40
C ALA A 417 3.22 8.24 -13.76
N VAL A 418 4.40 7.61 -13.82
CA VAL A 418 5.12 7.37 -15.08
C VAL A 418 4.32 6.42 -15.98
N ALA A 419 3.79 5.32 -15.44
CA ALA A 419 2.96 4.37 -16.18
C ALA A 419 1.72 5.05 -16.77
N GLY A 420 1.03 5.89 -16.00
CA GLY A 420 -0.12 6.65 -16.46
C GLY A 420 0.20 7.63 -17.57
N ALA A 421 1.34 8.33 -17.48
CA ALA A 421 1.82 9.24 -18.50
C ALA A 421 2.16 8.49 -19.80
N LEU A 422 2.87 7.36 -19.72
CA LEU A 422 3.17 6.50 -20.87
C LEU A 422 1.90 5.96 -21.53
N PHE A 423 0.96 5.48 -20.71
CA PHE A 423 -0.32 4.96 -21.18
C PHE A 423 -1.12 6.03 -21.90
N ALA A 424 -1.27 7.22 -21.30
CA ALA A 424 -2.02 8.33 -21.88
C ALA A 424 -1.39 8.81 -23.20
N ALA A 425 -0.07 8.91 -23.27
CA ALA A 425 0.65 9.35 -24.47
C ALA A 425 0.47 8.41 -25.66
N LEU A 426 0.31 7.10 -25.42
CA LEU A 426 0.25 6.07 -26.47
C LEU A 426 -1.16 5.57 -26.75
N LEU A 427 -2.14 5.90 -25.92
CA LEU A 427 -3.51 5.38 -26.00
C LEU A 427 -4.19 5.71 -27.33
N GLY A 428 -3.97 6.91 -27.86
CA GLY A 428 -4.60 7.38 -29.10
C GLY A 428 -3.94 6.85 -30.38
N SER A 429 -2.69 6.39 -30.32
CA SER A 429 -1.91 5.97 -31.50
C SER A 429 -1.82 4.45 -31.65
N ALA A 430 -1.65 3.73 -30.55
CA ALA A 430 -1.50 2.26 -30.57
C ALA A 430 -1.82 1.66 -29.20
N THR A 431 -3.06 1.23 -29.00
CA THR A 431 -3.53 0.66 -27.71
C THR A 431 -2.65 -0.50 -27.22
N PRO A 432 -2.22 -1.50 -28.04
CA PRO A 432 -1.31 -2.53 -27.57
C PRO A 432 0.03 -2.00 -27.08
N LEU A 433 0.56 -0.95 -27.70
CA LEU A 433 1.82 -0.32 -27.30
C LEU A 433 1.67 0.43 -25.97
N ALA A 434 0.50 1.02 -25.70
CA ALA A 434 0.21 1.66 -24.43
C ALA A 434 0.29 0.67 -23.26
N TYR A 435 -0.33 -0.51 -23.39
CA TYR A 435 -0.20 -1.57 -22.37
C TYR A 435 1.22 -2.13 -22.29
N ALA A 436 1.85 -2.37 -23.44
CA ALA A 436 3.20 -2.91 -23.50
C ALA A 436 4.22 -2.00 -22.79
N SER A 437 4.11 -0.67 -22.94
CA SER A 437 5.00 0.29 -22.28
C SER A 437 4.87 0.25 -20.75
N VAL A 438 3.66 0.17 -20.23
CA VAL A 438 3.39 0.05 -18.79
C VAL A 438 3.92 -1.27 -18.23
N PHE A 439 3.66 -2.37 -18.93
CA PHE A 439 4.12 -3.69 -18.48
C PHE A 439 5.63 -3.86 -18.64
N ALA A 440 6.25 -3.23 -19.63
CA ALA A 440 7.70 -3.16 -19.74
C ALA A 440 8.33 -2.39 -18.57
N LEU A 441 7.74 -1.27 -18.16
CA LEU A 441 8.18 -0.53 -16.98
C LEU A 441 8.10 -1.42 -15.71
N ALA A 442 6.97 -2.10 -15.50
CA ALA A 442 6.81 -3.02 -14.37
C ALA A 442 7.83 -4.17 -14.42
N TRP A 443 8.09 -4.72 -15.60
CA TRP A 443 9.09 -5.77 -15.79
C TRP A 443 10.52 -5.31 -15.52
N VAL A 444 10.91 -4.13 -15.99
CA VAL A 444 12.23 -3.54 -15.70
C VAL A 444 12.42 -3.33 -14.18
N LEU A 445 11.37 -2.87 -13.47
CA LEU A 445 11.39 -2.76 -12.01
C LEU A 445 11.51 -4.14 -11.34
N ALA A 446 10.80 -5.15 -11.83
CA ALA A 446 10.92 -6.52 -11.33
C ALA A 446 12.32 -7.11 -11.54
N LEU A 447 12.92 -6.90 -12.72
CA LEU A 447 14.30 -7.29 -12.99
C LEU A 447 15.30 -6.55 -12.09
N SER A 448 15.10 -5.25 -11.87
CA SER A 448 15.97 -4.47 -10.99
C SER A 448 15.91 -4.98 -9.54
N SER A 449 14.76 -5.52 -9.12
CA SER A 449 14.61 -6.17 -7.81
C SER A 449 15.58 -7.35 -7.63
N PHE A 450 15.84 -8.12 -8.68
CA PHE A 450 16.82 -9.21 -8.65
C PHE A 450 18.25 -8.70 -8.39
N TRP A 451 18.64 -7.60 -9.05
CA TRP A 451 19.96 -7.00 -8.84
C TRP A 451 20.12 -6.40 -7.45
N VAL A 452 19.08 -5.72 -6.96
CA VAL A 452 19.09 -5.12 -5.62
C VAL A 452 19.13 -6.20 -4.53
N ALA A 453 18.47 -7.35 -4.75
CA ALA A 453 18.51 -8.49 -3.82
C ALA A 453 19.93 -9.08 -3.59
N HIS A 454 20.91 -8.76 -4.45
CA HIS A 454 22.30 -9.12 -4.22
C HIS A 454 23.04 -8.19 -3.26
N ARG A 455 22.46 -7.04 -2.93
CA ARG A 455 23.04 -6.06 -2.00
C ARG A 455 22.48 -6.16 -0.58
N VAL A 456 21.45 -6.99 -0.42
CA VAL A 456 20.85 -7.34 0.86
C VAL A 456 21.60 -8.49 1.50
#